data_cf25e3441736d444bd0bd261f79fdf7e
#
_entry.id   cf25e3441736d444bd0bd261f79fdf7e
#
_cell.length_a   1.000
_cell.length_b   1.000
_cell.length_c   1.000
_cell.angle_alpha   90.00
_cell.angle_beta   90.00
_cell.angle_gamma   90.00
#
_symmetry.space_group_name_H-M   'P 1'
#
loop_
_entity.id
_entity.type
_entity.pdbx_description
1 polymer ?
#
loop_
_entity_poly.entity_id
_entity_poly.type
_entity_poly.pdbx_seq_one_letter_code
_entity_poly.pdbx_strand_id
1 'polypeptide(L)'
;MAAVMSAAGARDYRASRRRRAGLTFTFLAVALCVVMVLSAGLGQYNIPTDQVVASVGRRLGLAPENPAMQLADSTLWNIRFPRVLLGVLVGAALGTSGAVMQSVFGNPLAEPGVIGVSSGAAVGACLSIVLNLQFFGIFTTPAFAFVGALAATALVYFLSRSSGRAKVLSMILTGIAVTAVANAIIAFLMFIADTTSRDQIVFWQMGSLNGSTWKAVASVWPVILIGLVACFVMASSLDVLALGERAAQHSGVNVERLRAVSIAATALLTGAAVAYAGIIAFIGLIIPHLLRMILGPSNRVLLPASALGGALLIALSDLGARTLVPFADLPIGIFTALVGGPTFFVLLRRSLGQGGGAS
;
A
#
# COMPACT_ATOMS: atom_id res chain seq x y z
N MET A 1 10.38 -0.28 -40.45
CA MET A 1 10.27 -1.66 -40.96
C MET A 1 9.92 -2.56 -39.79
N ALA A 2 8.63 -2.73 -39.48
CA ALA A 2 8.15 -3.57 -38.37
C ALA A 2 8.23 -5.04 -38.84
N ALA A 3 9.12 -5.83 -38.24
CA ALA A 3 9.20 -7.26 -38.49
C ALA A 3 7.88 -7.92 -38.09
N VAL A 4 7.16 -8.47 -39.07
CA VAL A 4 5.98 -9.30 -38.86
C VAL A 4 6.45 -10.55 -38.12
N MET A 5 6.20 -10.61 -36.80
CA MET A 5 6.45 -11.82 -36.00
C MET A 5 5.62 -12.97 -36.61
N SER A 6 6.26 -14.09 -36.91
CA SER A 6 5.54 -15.30 -37.35
C SER A 6 4.56 -15.75 -36.25
N ALA A 7 3.47 -16.42 -36.63
CA ALA A 7 2.47 -16.91 -35.68
C ALA A 7 3.09 -17.86 -34.62
N ALA A 8 4.16 -18.57 -34.97
CA ALA A 8 4.94 -19.40 -34.04
C ALA A 8 5.69 -18.54 -33.02
N GLY A 9 6.40 -17.47 -33.44
CA GLY A 9 7.09 -16.58 -32.54
C GLY A 9 6.16 -15.81 -31.57
N ALA A 10 4.93 -15.49 -32.03
CA ALA A 10 3.91 -14.88 -31.19
C ALA A 10 3.39 -15.86 -30.10
N ARG A 11 3.30 -17.16 -30.42
CA ARG A 11 2.91 -18.22 -29.46
C ARG A 11 4.00 -18.41 -28.41
N ASP A 12 5.27 -18.50 -28.81
CA ASP A 12 6.41 -18.68 -27.91
C ASP A 12 6.56 -17.48 -26.96
N TYR A 13 6.39 -16.26 -27.46
CA TYR A 13 6.41 -15.05 -26.64
C TYR A 13 5.29 -15.05 -25.58
N ARG A 14 4.07 -15.43 -25.96
CA ARG A 14 2.94 -15.53 -25.02
C ARG A 14 3.16 -16.64 -23.97
N ALA A 15 3.69 -17.78 -24.37
CA ALA A 15 4.02 -18.88 -23.47
C ALA A 15 5.10 -18.48 -22.48
N SER A 16 6.19 -17.85 -22.92
CA SER A 16 7.24 -17.33 -22.07
C SER A 16 6.73 -16.29 -21.05
N ARG A 17 5.86 -15.37 -21.50
CA ARG A 17 5.27 -14.36 -20.62
C ARG A 17 4.34 -14.98 -19.56
N ARG A 18 3.52 -15.97 -19.94
CA ARG A 18 2.68 -16.72 -18.99
C ARG A 18 3.52 -17.48 -17.97
N ARG A 19 4.60 -18.14 -18.40
CA ARG A 19 5.52 -18.85 -17.51
C ARG A 19 6.21 -17.90 -16.52
N ARG A 20 6.70 -16.74 -16.98
CA ARG A 20 7.29 -15.71 -16.10
C ARG A 20 6.27 -15.20 -15.09
N ALA A 21 5.04 -14.92 -15.50
CA ALA A 21 3.98 -14.51 -14.58
C ALA A 21 3.71 -15.59 -13.54
N GLY A 22 3.51 -16.85 -13.94
CA GLY A 22 3.32 -17.96 -13.03
C GLY A 22 4.44 -18.09 -12.00
N LEU A 23 5.70 -18.08 -12.46
CA LEU A 23 6.87 -18.15 -11.56
C LEU A 23 6.93 -16.98 -10.57
N THR A 24 6.63 -15.76 -11.04
CA THR A 24 6.62 -14.58 -10.16
C THR A 24 5.52 -14.67 -9.11
N PHE A 25 4.30 -15.08 -9.50
CA PHE A 25 3.21 -15.27 -8.54
C PHE A 25 3.52 -16.37 -7.52
N THR A 26 4.05 -17.52 -7.97
CA THR A 26 4.46 -18.61 -7.07
C THR A 26 5.54 -18.13 -6.10
N PHE A 27 6.56 -17.44 -6.61
CA PHE A 27 7.63 -16.88 -5.77
C PHE A 27 7.08 -15.90 -4.73
N LEU A 28 6.25 -14.93 -5.14
CA LEU A 28 5.67 -13.94 -4.22
C LEU A 28 4.77 -14.59 -3.17
N ALA A 29 3.94 -15.57 -3.57
CA ALA A 29 3.05 -16.27 -2.64
C ALA A 29 3.84 -17.13 -1.64
N VAL A 30 4.82 -17.92 -2.10
CA VAL A 30 5.65 -18.75 -1.23
C VAL A 30 6.49 -17.87 -0.30
N ALA A 31 7.14 -16.83 -0.83
CA ALA A 31 7.92 -15.90 -0.02
C ALA A 31 7.06 -15.20 1.04
N LEU A 32 5.85 -14.77 0.68
CA LEU A 32 4.91 -14.17 1.63
C LEU A 32 4.52 -15.17 2.73
N CYS A 33 4.17 -16.40 2.39
CA CYS A 33 3.84 -17.44 3.38
C CYS A 33 5.02 -17.70 4.32
N VAL A 34 6.24 -17.85 3.78
CA VAL A 34 7.44 -18.04 4.59
C VAL A 34 7.67 -16.86 5.54
N VAL A 35 7.59 -15.62 5.02
CA VAL A 35 7.79 -14.43 5.84
C VAL A 35 6.68 -14.27 6.89
N MET A 36 5.43 -14.63 6.59
CA MET A 36 4.34 -14.62 7.58
C MET A 36 4.63 -15.59 8.74
N VAL A 37 5.09 -16.81 8.45
CA VAL A 37 5.45 -17.80 9.47
C VAL A 37 6.65 -17.32 10.28
N LEU A 38 7.71 -16.82 9.63
CA LEU A 38 8.88 -16.26 10.30
C LEU A 38 8.49 -15.05 11.16
N SER A 39 7.65 -14.16 10.64
CA SER A 39 7.16 -13.00 11.37
C SER A 39 6.30 -13.37 12.57
N ALA A 40 5.56 -14.48 12.51
CA ALA A 40 4.86 -15.03 13.66
C ALA A 40 5.81 -15.66 14.70
N GLY A 41 6.87 -16.34 14.27
CA GLY A 41 7.83 -17.01 15.15
C GLY A 41 8.86 -16.07 15.79
N LEU A 42 9.46 -15.16 14.98
CA LEU A 42 10.56 -14.30 15.40
C LEU A 42 10.08 -13.02 16.12
N GLY A 43 10.85 -12.56 17.09
CA GLY A 43 10.60 -11.35 17.88
C GLY A 43 11.27 -11.45 19.25
N GLN A 44 10.91 -10.55 20.19
CA GLN A 44 11.48 -10.52 21.55
C GLN A 44 11.28 -11.83 22.31
N TYR A 45 10.18 -12.54 22.08
CA TYR A 45 9.92 -13.89 22.54
C TYR A 45 9.92 -14.83 21.35
N ASN A 46 10.98 -15.63 21.19
CA ASN A 46 11.10 -16.54 20.05
C ASN A 46 10.17 -17.75 20.22
N ILE A 47 9.34 -18.00 19.23
CA ILE A 47 8.45 -19.16 19.13
C ILE A 47 8.92 -19.98 17.94
N PRO A 48 9.37 -21.22 18.12
CA PRO A 48 9.77 -22.11 17.04
C PRO A 48 8.69 -22.28 15.98
N THR A 49 9.08 -22.43 14.73
CA THR A 49 8.13 -22.46 13.60
C THR A 49 7.16 -23.65 13.64
N ASP A 50 7.62 -24.79 14.19
CA ASP A 50 6.78 -25.97 14.44
C ASP A 50 5.66 -25.65 15.43
N GLN A 51 5.95 -24.85 16.47
CA GLN A 51 4.97 -24.39 17.45
C GLN A 51 3.99 -23.38 16.86
N VAL A 52 4.43 -22.52 15.94
CA VAL A 52 3.54 -21.61 15.19
C VAL A 52 2.52 -22.42 14.42
N VAL A 53 2.98 -23.44 13.67
CA VAL A 53 2.07 -24.32 12.89
C VAL A 53 1.16 -25.13 13.82
N ALA A 54 1.73 -25.71 14.89
CA ALA A 54 0.95 -26.45 15.88
C ALA A 54 -0.11 -25.60 16.58
N SER A 55 0.17 -24.31 16.83
CA SER A 55 -0.81 -23.36 17.40
C SER A 55 -2.03 -23.15 16.49
N VAL A 56 -1.78 -23.03 15.18
CA VAL A 56 -2.88 -22.98 14.20
C VAL A 56 -3.65 -24.31 14.20
N GLY A 57 -2.96 -25.45 14.23
CA GLY A 57 -3.58 -26.78 14.33
C GLY A 57 -4.44 -26.93 15.58
N ARG A 58 -3.97 -26.49 16.75
CA ARG A 58 -4.76 -26.49 18.01
C ARG A 58 -6.03 -25.65 17.88
N ARG A 59 -5.92 -24.46 17.31
CA ARG A 59 -7.09 -23.57 17.12
C ARG A 59 -8.14 -24.14 16.17
N LEU A 60 -7.72 -24.93 15.21
CA LEU A 60 -8.61 -25.64 14.25
C LEU A 60 -9.11 -27.00 14.77
N GLY A 61 -8.72 -27.39 15.99
CA GLY A 61 -9.10 -28.69 16.56
C GLY A 61 -8.35 -29.88 15.94
N LEU A 62 -7.26 -29.64 15.21
CA LEU A 62 -6.45 -30.66 14.54
C LEU A 62 -5.28 -31.20 15.41
N ALA A 63 -5.00 -30.55 16.52
CA ALA A 63 -3.97 -30.92 17.48
C ALA A 63 -4.50 -30.80 18.93
N PRO A 64 -4.03 -31.63 19.87
CA PRO A 64 -4.48 -31.58 21.26
C PRO A 64 -4.01 -30.27 21.93
N GLU A 65 -4.77 -29.81 22.92
CA GLU A 65 -4.39 -28.69 23.76
C GLU A 65 -3.10 -29.02 24.53
N ASN A 66 -2.21 -28.04 24.65
CA ASN A 66 -0.96 -28.17 25.38
C ASN A 66 -0.83 -27.01 26.39
N PRO A 67 -1.08 -27.25 27.69
CA PRO A 67 -0.98 -26.22 28.72
C PRO A 67 0.39 -25.52 28.79
N ALA A 68 1.49 -26.24 28.46
CA ALA A 68 2.83 -25.67 28.44
C ALA A 68 3.01 -24.61 27.33
N MET A 69 2.14 -24.58 26.30
CA MET A 69 2.19 -23.67 25.17
C MET A 69 1.20 -22.50 25.27
N GLN A 70 0.49 -22.37 26.38
CA GLN A 70 -0.56 -21.36 26.54
C GLN A 70 -0.04 -19.92 26.36
N LEU A 71 1.17 -19.61 26.86
CA LEU A 71 1.80 -18.31 26.68
C LEU A 71 2.15 -18.05 25.21
N ALA A 72 2.72 -19.05 24.53
CA ALA A 72 3.04 -18.95 23.11
C ALA A 72 1.78 -18.77 22.26
N ASP A 73 0.73 -19.56 22.50
CA ASP A 73 -0.55 -19.45 21.82
C ASP A 73 -1.20 -18.08 22.06
N SER A 74 -1.19 -17.58 23.30
CA SER A 74 -1.71 -16.25 23.63
C SER A 74 -0.94 -15.16 22.88
N THR A 75 0.39 -15.24 22.84
CA THR A 75 1.24 -14.28 22.11
C THR A 75 0.96 -14.32 20.60
N LEU A 76 0.83 -15.50 20.01
CA LEU A 76 0.52 -15.67 18.59
C LEU A 76 -0.84 -15.09 18.24
N TRP A 77 -1.88 -15.46 18.97
CA TRP A 77 -3.27 -15.11 18.62
C TRP A 77 -3.65 -13.69 19.00
N ASN A 78 -3.10 -13.12 20.08
CA ASN A 78 -3.48 -11.78 20.51
C ASN A 78 -2.58 -10.66 20.01
N ILE A 79 -1.32 -10.98 19.62
CA ILE A 79 -0.34 -9.96 19.23
C ILE A 79 0.15 -10.18 17.81
N ARG A 80 0.66 -11.39 17.46
CA ARG A 80 1.41 -11.59 16.25
C ARG A 80 0.55 -11.79 15.00
N PHE A 81 -0.44 -12.68 15.06
CA PHE A 81 -1.30 -12.93 13.90
C PHE A 81 -2.10 -11.70 13.47
N PRO A 82 -2.71 -10.89 14.37
CA PRO A 82 -3.34 -9.64 13.96
C PRO A 82 -2.37 -8.68 13.28
N ARG A 83 -1.15 -8.54 13.82
CA ARG A 83 -0.11 -7.68 13.27
C ARG A 83 0.34 -8.12 11.87
N VAL A 84 0.64 -9.40 11.69
CA VAL A 84 1.03 -9.97 10.40
C VAL A 84 -0.08 -9.80 9.37
N LEU A 85 -1.33 -10.11 9.74
CA LEU A 85 -2.45 -10.01 8.82
C LEU A 85 -2.77 -8.55 8.45
N LEU A 86 -2.71 -7.64 9.43
CA LEU A 86 -2.85 -6.20 9.16
C LEU A 86 -1.75 -5.71 8.20
N GLY A 87 -0.51 -6.14 8.41
CA GLY A 87 0.62 -5.81 7.52
C GLY A 87 0.41 -6.31 6.09
N VAL A 88 -0.09 -7.52 5.92
CA VAL A 88 -0.46 -8.09 4.60
C VAL A 88 -1.53 -7.25 3.91
N LEU A 89 -2.59 -6.88 4.63
CA LEU A 89 -3.68 -6.06 4.10
C LEU A 89 -3.20 -4.65 3.71
N VAL A 90 -2.43 -4.00 4.58
CA VAL A 90 -1.84 -2.68 4.34
C VAL A 90 -0.91 -2.72 3.12
N GLY A 91 -0.03 -3.71 3.05
CA GLY A 91 0.89 -3.87 1.92
C GLY A 91 0.17 -4.11 0.59
N ALA A 92 -0.84 -4.99 0.59
CA ALA A 92 -1.66 -5.25 -0.57
C ALA A 92 -2.40 -3.98 -1.05
N ALA A 93 -2.95 -3.20 -0.12
CA ALA A 93 -3.62 -1.94 -0.42
C ALA A 93 -2.66 -0.90 -1.03
N LEU A 94 -1.50 -0.67 -0.40
CA LEU A 94 -0.52 0.31 -0.87
C LEU A 94 0.11 -0.10 -2.21
N GLY A 95 0.45 -1.38 -2.39
CA GLY A 95 1.02 -1.88 -3.65
C GLY A 95 0.03 -1.75 -4.81
N THR A 96 -1.23 -2.12 -4.60
CA THR A 96 -2.28 -2.01 -5.64
C THR A 96 -2.62 -0.57 -5.96
N SER A 97 -2.80 0.28 -4.95
CA SER A 97 -3.12 1.69 -5.14
C SER A 97 -2.02 2.42 -5.92
N GLY A 98 -0.74 2.10 -5.64
CA GLY A 98 0.39 2.61 -6.42
C GLY A 98 0.35 2.19 -7.89
N ALA A 99 0.08 0.92 -8.18
CA ALA A 99 -0.03 0.42 -9.54
C ALA A 99 -1.16 1.11 -10.33
N VAL A 100 -2.30 1.35 -9.69
CA VAL A 100 -3.43 2.09 -10.27
C VAL A 100 -3.04 3.54 -10.56
N MET A 101 -2.40 4.23 -9.61
CA MET A 101 -1.96 5.62 -9.79
C MET A 101 -0.95 5.77 -10.93
N GLN A 102 0.02 4.85 -11.02
CA GLN A 102 0.98 4.82 -12.14
C GLN A 102 0.28 4.65 -13.49
N SER A 103 -0.78 3.85 -13.54
CA SER A 103 -1.52 3.59 -14.77
C SER A 103 -2.42 4.78 -15.16
N VAL A 104 -3.11 5.40 -14.19
CA VAL A 104 -3.98 6.56 -14.41
C VAL A 104 -3.19 7.80 -14.80
N PHE A 105 -2.00 8.00 -14.21
CA PHE A 105 -1.15 9.17 -14.48
C PHE A 105 -0.21 8.94 -15.66
N GLY A 106 -0.11 7.72 -16.17
CA GLY A 106 0.85 7.38 -17.24
C GLY A 106 2.30 7.61 -16.81
N ASN A 107 2.57 7.60 -15.51
CA ASN A 107 3.88 7.88 -14.92
C ASN A 107 4.27 6.76 -13.96
N PRO A 108 5.36 6.01 -14.23
CA PRO A 108 5.80 4.91 -13.36
C PRO A 108 6.28 5.37 -11.98
N LEU A 109 6.45 6.67 -11.76
CA LEU A 109 6.87 7.27 -10.50
C LEU A 109 5.70 7.89 -9.72
N ALA A 110 4.47 7.73 -10.20
CA ALA A 110 3.29 8.20 -9.46
C ALA A 110 3.01 7.31 -8.25
N GLU A 111 2.66 7.96 -7.13
CA GLU A 111 2.22 7.29 -5.91
C GLU A 111 0.94 7.93 -5.35
N PRO A 112 0.19 7.22 -4.50
CA PRO A 112 -1.07 7.75 -3.94
C PRO A 112 -0.92 9.06 -3.16
N GLY A 113 0.24 9.30 -2.53
CA GLY A 113 0.51 10.51 -1.76
C GLY A 113 0.36 11.80 -2.56
N VAL A 114 0.60 11.75 -3.88
CA VAL A 114 0.51 12.92 -4.79
C VAL A 114 -0.90 13.54 -4.83
N ILE A 115 -1.95 12.76 -4.55
CA ILE A 115 -3.34 13.25 -4.49
C ILE A 115 -3.79 13.63 -3.08
N GLY A 116 -2.86 13.84 -2.14
CA GLY A 116 -3.15 14.36 -0.81
C GLY A 116 -3.71 13.35 0.19
N VAL A 117 -3.79 12.06 -0.14
CA VAL A 117 -4.37 11.02 0.75
C VAL A 117 -3.64 10.97 2.09
N SER A 118 -2.31 10.87 2.06
CA SER A 118 -1.51 10.72 3.29
C SER A 118 -1.50 12.00 4.13
N SER A 119 -1.41 13.17 3.50
CA SER A 119 -1.43 14.45 4.22
C SER A 119 -2.81 14.73 4.84
N GLY A 120 -3.91 14.39 4.16
CA GLY A 120 -5.25 14.45 4.72
C GLY A 120 -5.45 13.49 5.89
N ALA A 121 -4.96 12.25 5.77
CA ALA A 121 -4.96 11.28 6.88
C ALA A 121 -4.21 11.83 8.10
N ALA A 122 -3.04 12.45 7.88
CA ALA A 122 -2.24 13.03 8.97
C ALA A 122 -2.99 14.18 9.67
N VAL A 123 -3.65 15.06 8.94
CA VAL A 123 -4.48 16.12 9.55
C VAL A 123 -5.57 15.51 10.43
N GLY A 124 -6.30 14.50 9.91
CA GLY A 124 -7.36 13.82 10.66
C GLY A 124 -6.83 13.15 11.94
N ALA A 125 -5.72 12.41 11.85
CA ALA A 125 -5.08 11.77 13.00
C ALA A 125 -4.61 12.81 14.03
N CYS A 126 -3.91 13.86 13.58
CA CYS A 126 -3.40 14.93 14.47
C CYS A 126 -4.54 15.65 15.19
N LEU A 127 -5.65 15.95 14.50
CA LEU A 127 -6.83 16.54 15.13
C LEU A 127 -7.38 15.63 16.24
N SER A 128 -7.54 14.34 15.95
CA SER A 128 -8.02 13.38 16.95
C SER A 128 -7.11 13.29 18.18
N ILE A 129 -5.79 13.28 17.97
CA ILE A 129 -4.79 13.16 19.05
C ILE A 129 -4.75 14.43 19.89
N VAL A 130 -4.59 15.61 19.27
CA VAL A 130 -4.43 16.89 19.97
C VAL A 130 -5.69 17.27 20.76
N LEU A 131 -6.85 17.02 20.19
CA LEU A 131 -8.14 17.31 20.84
C LEU A 131 -8.61 16.17 21.76
N ASN A 132 -7.80 15.11 21.93
CA ASN A 132 -8.10 13.93 22.75
C ASN A 132 -9.51 13.37 22.49
N LEU A 133 -9.88 13.25 21.20
CA LEU A 133 -11.20 12.77 20.80
C LEU A 133 -11.31 11.27 21.02
N GLN A 134 -12.43 10.82 21.61
CA GLN A 134 -12.67 9.40 21.96
C GLN A 134 -14.04 8.89 21.54
N PHE A 135 -14.67 9.49 20.52
CA PHE A 135 -16.04 9.13 20.09
C PHE A 135 -16.25 7.65 19.79
N PHE A 136 -15.23 6.98 19.27
CA PHE A 136 -15.26 5.56 18.89
C PHE A 136 -14.20 4.75 19.65
N GLY A 137 -13.72 5.23 20.80
CA GLY A 137 -12.63 4.61 21.56
C GLY A 137 -11.37 4.50 20.70
N ILE A 138 -10.77 3.29 20.65
CA ILE A 138 -9.52 3.02 19.88
C ILE A 138 -9.66 3.26 18.37
N PHE A 139 -10.86 3.34 17.83
CA PHE A 139 -11.12 3.58 16.40
C PHE A 139 -11.24 5.06 16.04
N THR A 140 -11.19 5.96 17.04
CA THR A 140 -11.38 7.41 16.76
C THR A 140 -10.29 7.95 15.86
N THR A 141 -9.01 7.75 16.21
CA THR A 141 -7.89 8.22 15.38
C THR A 141 -7.88 7.58 13.98
N PRO A 142 -8.04 6.24 13.82
CA PRO A 142 -8.22 5.64 12.49
C PRO A 142 -9.39 6.21 11.69
N ALA A 143 -10.54 6.46 12.31
CA ALA A 143 -11.70 7.01 11.62
C ALA A 143 -11.44 8.44 11.13
N PHE A 144 -10.86 9.31 11.98
CA PHE A 144 -10.49 10.67 11.59
C PHE A 144 -9.42 10.69 10.50
N ALA A 145 -8.42 9.82 10.59
CA ALA A 145 -7.40 9.67 9.54
C ALA A 145 -8.03 9.22 8.21
N PHE A 146 -8.91 8.23 8.24
CA PHE A 146 -9.60 7.75 7.05
C PHE A 146 -10.47 8.82 6.40
N VAL A 147 -11.30 9.51 7.19
CA VAL A 147 -12.14 10.61 6.70
C VAL A 147 -11.28 11.75 6.14
N GLY A 148 -10.19 12.12 6.84
CA GLY A 148 -9.24 13.13 6.37
C GLY A 148 -8.59 12.76 5.04
N ALA A 149 -8.22 11.49 4.85
CA ALA A 149 -7.69 10.96 3.60
C ALA A 149 -8.67 11.13 2.44
N LEU A 150 -9.92 10.71 2.65
CA LEU A 150 -10.97 10.81 1.64
C LEU A 150 -11.33 12.28 1.33
N ALA A 151 -11.42 13.12 2.36
CA ALA A 151 -11.73 14.55 2.21
C ALA A 151 -10.65 15.29 1.42
N ALA A 152 -9.36 15.07 1.73
CA ALA A 152 -8.26 15.69 1.01
C ALA A 152 -8.20 15.21 -0.45
N THR A 153 -8.40 13.92 -0.69
CA THR A 153 -8.43 13.39 -2.07
C THR A 153 -9.62 13.94 -2.86
N ALA A 154 -10.80 14.01 -2.24
CA ALA A 154 -11.97 14.60 -2.87
C ALA A 154 -11.73 16.08 -3.20
N LEU A 155 -11.14 16.84 -2.28
CA LEU A 155 -10.76 18.23 -2.49
C LEU A 155 -9.80 18.38 -3.68
N VAL A 156 -8.73 17.58 -3.73
CA VAL A 156 -7.78 17.58 -4.86
C VAL A 156 -8.51 17.25 -6.17
N TYR A 157 -9.35 16.22 -6.19
CA TYR A 157 -10.08 15.82 -7.38
C TYR A 157 -11.00 16.93 -7.88
N PHE A 158 -11.82 17.52 -7.00
CA PHE A 158 -12.77 18.57 -7.40
C PHE A 158 -12.08 19.87 -7.83
N LEU A 159 -11.05 20.33 -7.12
CA LEU A 159 -10.30 21.53 -7.46
C LEU A 159 -9.45 21.36 -8.73
N SER A 160 -9.05 20.14 -9.08
CA SER A 160 -8.27 19.87 -10.29
C SER A 160 -9.10 19.82 -11.58
N ARG A 161 -10.45 19.86 -11.48
CA ARG A 161 -11.34 19.83 -12.64
C ARG A 161 -11.36 21.17 -13.36
N SER A 162 -11.13 21.13 -14.67
CA SER A 162 -11.27 22.26 -15.56
C SER A 162 -12.14 21.85 -16.75
N SER A 163 -13.20 22.61 -17.04
CA SER A 163 -14.18 22.29 -18.10
C SER A 163 -14.77 20.88 -17.98
N GLY A 164 -15.06 20.46 -16.73
CA GLY A 164 -15.67 19.17 -16.45
C GLY A 164 -14.70 17.97 -16.45
N ARG A 165 -13.41 18.15 -16.74
CA ARG A 165 -12.42 17.09 -16.83
C ARG A 165 -11.28 17.28 -15.82
N ALA A 166 -10.91 16.23 -15.12
CA ALA A 166 -9.73 16.23 -14.24
C ALA A 166 -8.47 15.99 -15.07
N LYS A 167 -7.57 16.98 -15.11
CA LYS A 167 -6.27 16.86 -15.80
C LYS A 167 -5.21 16.37 -14.82
N VAL A 168 -4.37 15.42 -15.24
CA VAL A 168 -3.32 14.83 -14.40
C VAL A 168 -2.38 15.89 -13.81
N LEU A 169 -1.90 16.83 -14.65
CA LEU A 169 -1.03 17.91 -14.18
C LEU A 169 -1.73 18.78 -13.12
N SER A 170 -3.00 19.16 -13.35
CA SER A 170 -3.76 19.94 -12.37
C SER A 170 -3.93 19.19 -11.06
N MET A 171 -4.14 17.86 -11.10
CA MET A 171 -4.25 17.04 -9.89
C MET A 171 -2.95 17.02 -9.10
N ILE A 172 -1.81 16.90 -9.77
CA ILE A 172 -0.49 16.94 -9.12
C ILE A 172 -0.26 18.29 -8.45
N LEU A 173 -0.47 19.40 -9.16
CA LEU A 173 -0.27 20.74 -8.62
C LEU A 173 -1.23 21.06 -7.47
N THR A 174 -2.50 20.66 -7.60
CA THR A 174 -3.50 20.81 -6.52
C THR A 174 -3.14 19.94 -5.32
N GLY A 175 -2.65 18.71 -5.54
CA GLY A 175 -2.19 17.82 -4.49
C GLY A 175 -1.01 18.40 -3.70
N ILE A 176 -0.06 19.03 -4.39
CA ILE A 176 1.06 19.74 -3.74
C ILE A 176 0.52 20.90 -2.88
N ALA A 177 -0.40 21.70 -3.41
CA ALA A 177 -0.99 22.82 -2.66
C ALA A 177 -1.77 22.33 -1.42
N VAL A 178 -2.62 21.31 -1.56
CA VAL A 178 -3.37 20.71 -0.45
C VAL A 178 -2.41 20.12 0.59
N THR A 179 -1.34 19.47 0.17
CA THR A 179 -0.32 18.93 1.08
C THR A 179 0.40 20.04 1.83
N ALA A 180 0.71 21.17 1.19
CA ALA A 180 1.32 22.31 1.86
C ALA A 180 0.40 22.90 2.95
N VAL A 181 -0.89 23.05 2.66
CA VAL A 181 -1.89 23.48 3.65
C VAL A 181 -2.03 22.48 4.78
N ALA A 182 -2.11 21.17 4.46
CA ALA A 182 -2.17 20.11 5.46
C ALA A 182 -0.95 20.14 6.40
N ASN A 183 0.26 20.32 5.86
CA ASN A 183 1.48 20.42 6.66
C ASN A 183 1.45 21.65 7.58
N ALA A 184 0.90 22.78 7.12
CA ALA A 184 0.74 23.98 7.98
C ALA A 184 -0.25 23.71 9.12
N ILE A 185 -1.36 23.01 8.86
CA ILE A 185 -2.33 22.60 9.89
C ILE A 185 -1.66 21.65 10.90
N ILE A 186 -0.91 20.65 10.42
CA ILE A 186 -0.19 19.70 11.28
C ILE A 186 0.82 20.46 12.17
N ALA A 187 1.60 21.38 11.59
CA ALA A 187 2.56 22.18 12.33
C ALA A 187 1.87 23.04 13.41
N PHE A 188 0.73 23.64 13.11
CA PHE A 188 -0.07 24.38 14.08
C PHE A 188 -0.61 23.47 15.21
N LEU A 189 -1.14 22.30 14.86
CA LEU A 189 -1.60 21.31 15.85
C LEU A 189 -0.45 20.85 16.76
N MET A 190 0.73 20.58 16.19
CA MET A 190 1.92 20.23 16.97
C MET A 190 2.39 21.38 17.88
N PHE A 191 2.23 22.64 17.46
CA PHE A 191 2.58 23.81 18.27
C PHE A 191 1.73 23.91 19.51
N ILE A 192 0.42 23.69 19.43
CA ILE A 192 -0.51 23.78 20.56
C ILE A 192 -0.59 22.49 21.39
N ALA A 193 -0.08 21.37 20.88
CA ALA A 193 -0.12 20.07 21.52
C ALA A 193 0.75 20.00 22.78
N ASP A 194 0.35 19.23 23.78
CA ASP A 194 1.22 18.81 24.88
C ASP A 194 2.31 17.84 24.42
N THR A 195 3.29 17.54 25.27
CA THR A 195 4.44 16.70 24.93
C THR A 195 4.00 15.28 24.53
N THR A 196 3.04 14.68 25.25
CA THR A 196 2.55 13.34 24.99
C THR A 196 1.86 13.24 23.61
N SER A 197 1.01 14.21 23.30
CA SER A 197 0.34 14.29 21.99
C SER A 197 1.35 14.53 20.86
N ARG A 198 2.38 15.34 21.05
CA ARG A 198 3.47 15.52 20.06
C ARG A 198 4.18 14.21 19.77
N ASP A 199 4.57 13.48 20.79
CA ASP A 199 5.21 12.18 20.63
C ASP A 199 4.32 11.19 19.88
N GLN A 200 3.03 11.12 20.23
CA GLN A 200 2.07 10.28 19.53
C GLN A 200 1.94 10.66 18.05
N ILE A 201 1.89 11.94 17.72
CA ILE A 201 1.85 12.42 16.32
C ILE A 201 3.10 12.00 15.57
N VAL A 202 4.29 12.19 16.16
CA VAL A 202 5.56 11.82 15.54
C VAL A 202 5.60 10.31 15.26
N PHE A 203 5.28 9.49 16.25
CA PHE A 203 5.22 8.02 16.07
C PHE A 203 4.17 7.60 15.04
N TRP A 204 2.99 8.22 15.04
CA TRP A 204 1.96 7.92 14.06
C TRP A 204 2.41 8.26 12.64
N GLN A 205 3.08 9.40 12.44
CA GLN A 205 3.61 9.80 11.12
C GLN A 205 4.74 8.91 10.62
N MET A 206 5.49 8.26 11.51
CA MET A 206 6.56 7.31 11.12
C MET A 206 6.02 5.96 10.62
N GLY A 207 4.75 5.66 10.86
CA GLY A 207 4.10 4.42 10.47
C GLY A 207 4.55 3.21 11.30
N SER A 208 3.57 2.47 11.82
CA SER A 208 3.80 1.28 12.65
C SER A 208 2.62 0.32 12.60
N LEU A 209 2.90 -0.97 12.76
CA LEU A 209 1.88 -2.00 12.99
C LEU A 209 1.81 -2.43 14.46
N ASN A 210 2.50 -1.71 15.35
CA ASN A 210 2.45 -1.99 16.78
C ASN A 210 1.04 -1.76 17.34
N GLY A 211 0.61 -2.58 18.28
CA GLY A 211 -0.74 -2.49 18.84
C GLY A 211 -1.86 -3.00 17.93
N SER A 212 -1.54 -3.70 16.84
CA SER A 212 -2.53 -4.31 15.95
C SER A 212 -3.40 -5.33 16.69
N THR A 213 -4.70 -5.24 16.47
CA THR A 213 -5.70 -6.13 17.10
C THR A 213 -6.59 -6.79 16.05
N TRP A 214 -7.25 -7.89 16.40
CA TRP A 214 -8.27 -8.51 15.53
C TRP A 214 -9.42 -7.56 15.20
N LYS A 215 -9.75 -6.64 16.12
CA LYS A 215 -10.77 -5.61 15.86
C LYS A 215 -10.33 -4.65 14.76
N ALA A 216 -9.05 -4.26 14.73
CA ALA A 216 -8.49 -3.43 13.66
C ALA A 216 -8.49 -4.18 12.33
N VAL A 217 -8.08 -5.45 12.30
CA VAL A 217 -8.16 -6.30 11.10
C VAL A 217 -9.60 -6.42 10.61
N ALA A 218 -10.55 -6.73 11.51
CA ALA A 218 -11.96 -6.88 11.15
C ALA A 218 -12.60 -5.61 10.61
N SER A 219 -12.16 -4.43 11.04
CA SER A 219 -12.68 -3.16 10.55
C SER A 219 -12.09 -2.74 9.20
N VAL A 220 -10.81 -3.08 8.92
CA VAL A 220 -10.11 -2.60 7.72
C VAL A 220 -10.23 -3.56 6.53
N TRP A 221 -10.31 -4.88 6.77
CA TRP A 221 -10.31 -5.87 5.68
C TRP A 221 -11.46 -5.70 4.68
N PRO A 222 -12.73 -5.37 5.08
CA PRO A 222 -13.81 -5.21 4.10
C PRO A 222 -13.58 -4.01 3.18
N VAL A 223 -13.05 -2.91 3.75
CA VAL A 223 -12.75 -1.69 3.01
C VAL A 223 -11.65 -1.95 1.97
N ILE A 224 -10.58 -2.64 2.40
CA ILE A 224 -9.48 -3.02 1.50
C ILE A 224 -9.96 -3.98 0.42
N LEU A 225 -10.78 -4.98 0.78
CA LEU A 225 -11.33 -5.93 -0.19
C LEU A 225 -12.16 -5.22 -1.27
N ILE A 226 -13.05 -4.31 -0.88
CA ILE A 226 -13.87 -3.52 -1.82
C ILE A 226 -12.96 -2.72 -2.76
N GLY A 227 -11.93 -2.05 -2.22
CA GLY A 227 -10.97 -1.29 -3.01
C GLY A 227 -10.16 -2.17 -3.98
N LEU A 228 -9.67 -3.34 -3.53
CA LEU A 228 -8.96 -4.29 -4.38
C LEU A 228 -9.84 -4.81 -5.52
N VAL A 229 -11.07 -5.23 -5.20
CA VAL A 229 -12.04 -5.70 -6.21
C VAL A 229 -12.31 -4.60 -7.24
N ALA A 230 -12.56 -3.37 -6.80
CA ALA A 230 -12.76 -2.24 -7.71
C ALA A 230 -11.54 -2.04 -8.63
N CYS A 231 -10.32 -2.09 -8.10
CA CYS A 231 -9.09 -1.98 -8.90
C CYS A 231 -8.93 -3.12 -9.90
N PHE A 232 -9.19 -4.37 -9.49
CA PHE A 232 -9.03 -5.52 -10.37
C PHE A 232 -10.07 -5.55 -11.50
N VAL A 233 -11.31 -5.13 -11.24
CA VAL A 233 -12.35 -4.96 -12.27
C VAL A 233 -11.93 -3.92 -13.30
N MET A 234 -11.28 -2.83 -12.89
CA MET A 234 -10.81 -1.77 -13.78
C MET A 234 -9.52 -2.12 -14.56
N ALA A 235 -8.84 -3.21 -14.24
CA ALA A 235 -7.53 -3.55 -14.80
C ALA A 235 -7.50 -3.54 -16.33
N SER A 236 -8.55 -4.06 -16.97
CA SER A 236 -8.67 -4.07 -18.44
C SER A 236 -8.81 -2.69 -19.03
N SER A 237 -9.61 -1.83 -18.42
CA SER A 237 -9.82 -0.45 -18.86
C SER A 237 -8.55 0.39 -18.67
N LEU A 238 -7.77 0.11 -17.60
CA LEU A 238 -6.46 0.72 -17.38
C LEU A 238 -5.43 0.28 -18.43
N ASP A 239 -5.49 -0.97 -18.91
CA ASP A 239 -4.64 -1.44 -20.01
C ASP A 239 -4.94 -0.68 -21.30
N VAL A 240 -6.23 -0.40 -21.58
CA VAL A 240 -6.64 0.39 -22.76
C VAL A 240 -6.23 1.86 -22.58
N LEU A 241 -6.35 2.43 -21.37
CA LEU A 241 -5.92 3.80 -21.09
C LEU A 241 -4.40 3.99 -21.31
N ALA A 242 -3.61 2.97 -21.05
CA ALA A 242 -2.16 2.98 -21.29
C ALA A 242 -1.78 3.18 -22.77
N LEU A 243 -2.70 2.94 -23.72
CA LEU A 243 -2.54 3.22 -25.14
C LEU A 243 -2.81 4.70 -25.50
N GLY A 244 -3.23 5.50 -24.53
CA GLY A 244 -3.57 6.92 -24.66
C GLY A 244 -5.07 7.20 -24.54
N GLU A 245 -5.41 8.41 -24.08
CA GLU A 245 -6.80 8.81 -23.81
C GLU A 245 -7.69 8.72 -25.05
N ARG A 246 -7.18 9.14 -26.24
CA ARG A 246 -7.94 9.07 -27.50
C ARG A 246 -8.24 7.63 -27.90
N ALA A 247 -7.25 6.74 -27.81
CA ALA A 247 -7.43 5.32 -28.10
C ALA A 247 -8.45 4.67 -27.14
N ALA A 248 -8.40 5.02 -25.87
CA ALA A 248 -9.33 4.55 -24.86
C ALA A 248 -10.77 5.00 -25.17
N GLN A 249 -10.97 6.28 -25.53
CA GLN A 249 -12.28 6.80 -25.90
C GLN A 249 -12.86 6.09 -27.13
N HIS A 250 -12.05 5.90 -28.17
CA HIS A 250 -12.47 5.18 -29.39
C HIS A 250 -12.81 3.70 -29.11
N SER A 251 -12.21 3.12 -28.06
CA SER A 251 -12.51 1.74 -27.61
C SER A 251 -13.73 1.68 -26.67
N GLY A 252 -14.46 2.78 -26.48
CA GLY A 252 -15.67 2.84 -25.64
C GLY A 252 -15.40 3.02 -24.14
N VAL A 253 -14.15 3.27 -23.72
CA VAL A 253 -13.81 3.53 -22.32
C VAL A 253 -14.12 4.99 -21.97
N ASN A 254 -15.00 5.19 -20.98
CA ASN A 254 -15.21 6.51 -20.40
C ASN A 254 -14.03 6.86 -19.49
N VAL A 255 -13.05 7.61 -20.06
CA VAL A 255 -11.77 7.94 -19.38
C VAL A 255 -12.01 8.74 -18.09
N GLU A 256 -12.97 9.69 -18.08
CA GLU A 256 -13.26 10.50 -16.90
C GLU A 256 -13.84 9.66 -15.75
N ARG A 257 -14.79 8.78 -16.08
CA ARG A 257 -15.35 7.85 -15.10
C ARG A 257 -14.30 6.87 -14.59
N LEU A 258 -13.47 6.33 -15.47
CA LEU A 258 -12.37 5.43 -15.09
C LEU A 258 -11.40 6.13 -14.13
N ARG A 259 -11.02 7.39 -14.43
CA ARG A 259 -10.14 8.20 -13.58
C ARG A 259 -10.77 8.47 -12.22
N ALA A 260 -12.02 8.90 -12.19
CA ALA A 260 -12.75 9.17 -10.95
C ALA A 260 -12.83 7.93 -10.05
N VAL A 261 -13.24 6.77 -10.60
CA VAL A 261 -13.35 5.52 -9.85
C VAL A 261 -11.97 5.01 -9.40
N SER A 262 -10.94 5.15 -10.23
CA SER A 262 -9.56 4.79 -9.87
C SER A 262 -9.03 5.62 -8.70
N ILE A 263 -9.28 6.93 -8.70
CA ILE A 263 -8.88 7.83 -7.62
C ILE A 263 -9.64 7.49 -6.34
N ALA A 264 -10.96 7.27 -6.43
CA ALA A 264 -11.77 6.87 -5.28
C ALA A 264 -11.31 5.52 -4.69
N ALA A 265 -11.06 4.52 -5.53
CA ALA A 265 -10.53 3.22 -5.08
C ALA A 265 -9.13 3.35 -4.46
N THR A 266 -8.25 4.18 -5.04
CA THR A 266 -6.93 4.48 -4.48
C THR A 266 -7.04 5.17 -3.13
N ALA A 267 -7.92 6.17 -2.99
CA ALA A 267 -8.16 6.87 -1.73
C ALA A 267 -8.70 5.92 -0.66
N LEU A 268 -9.62 5.03 -1.04
CA LEU A 268 -10.18 4.01 -0.16
C LEU A 268 -9.10 3.06 0.36
N LEU A 269 -8.28 2.51 -0.55
CA LEU A 269 -7.19 1.58 -0.21
C LEU A 269 -6.11 2.25 0.65
N THR A 270 -5.58 3.37 0.19
CA THR A 270 -4.50 4.08 0.87
C THR A 270 -4.99 4.70 2.17
N GLY A 271 -6.19 5.29 2.18
CA GLY A 271 -6.79 5.86 3.39
C GLY A 271 -7.02 4.80 4.47
N ALA A 272 -7.55 3.62 4.10
CA ALA A 272 -7.73 2.51 5.02
C ALA A 272 -6.37 1.98 5.56
N ALA A 273 -5.38 1.84 4.71
CA ALA A 273 -4.03 1.41 5.10
C ALA A 273 -3.38 2.39 6.08
N VAL A 274 -3.35 3.69 5.71
CA VAL A 274 -2.72 4.75 6.50
C VAL A 274 -3.45 5.00 7.83
N ALA A 275 -4.77 4.85 7.86
CA ALA A 275 -5.56 5.02 9.08
C ALA A 275 -5.11 4.11 10.23
N TYR A 276 -4.69 2.89 9.93
CA TYR A 276 -4.25 1.90 10.92
C TYR A 276 -2.73 1.76 11.05
N ALA A 277 -2.00 1.95 9.97
CA ALA A 277 -0.56 1.75 9.96
C ALA A 277 0.25 3.06 9.99
N GLY A 278 -0.41 4.23 9.99
CA GLY A 278 0.29 5.50 9.79
C GLY A 278 0.85 5.66 8.39
N ILE A 279 1.73 6.65 8.19
CA ILE A 279 2.27 6.94 6.86
C ILE A 279 3.40 5.96 6.54
N ILE A 280 3.22 5.17 5.48
CA ILE A 280 4.24 4.27 4.93
C ILE A 280 4.48 4.67 3.48
N ALA A 281 5.65 5.23 3.21
CA ALA A 281 6.03 5.69 1.88
C ALA A 281 6.69 4.61 1.04
N PHE A 282 6.82 4.86 -0.27
CA PHE A 282 7.58 4.08 -1.25
C PHE A 282 7.00 2.72 -1.66
N ILE A 283 6.11 2.09 -0.89
CA ILE A 283 5.54 0.78 -1.25
C ILE A 283 4.80 0.85 -2.60
N GLY A 284 3.92 1.83 -2.73
CA GLY A 284 3.14 2.07 -3.95
C GLY A 284 3.98 2.57 -5.13
N LEU A 285 5.18 3.06 -4.88
CA LEU A 285 6.10 3.50 -5.92
C LEU A 285 6.96 2.33 -6.44
N ILE A 286 7.61 1.62 -5.53
CA ILE A 286 8.67 0.66 -5.86
C ILE A 286 8.09 -0.65 -6.38
N ILE A 287 7.15 -1.23 -5.65
CA ILE A 287 6.65 -2.58 -5.96
C ILE A 287 6.02 -2.65 -7.36
N PRO A 288 5.07 -1.78 -7.72
CA PRO A 288 4.49 -1.83 -9.07
C PRO A 288 5.53 -1.57 -10.17
N HIS A 289 6.49 -0.68 -9.91
CA HIS A 289 7.54 -0.37 -10.87
C HIS A 289 8.45 -1.57 -11.13
N LEU A 290 8.97 -2.23 -10.09
CA LEU A 290 9.79 -3.43 -10.20
C LEU A 290 9.03 -4.58 -10.89
N LEU A 291 7.79 -4.80 -10.49
CA LEU A 291 6.96 -5.85 -11.08
C LEU A 291 6.62 -5.56 -12.56
N ARG A 292 6.45 -4.30 -12.93
CA ARG A 292 6.24 -3.90 -14.33
C ARG A 292 7.45 -4.23 -15.20
N MET A 293 8.67 -4.10 -14.68
CA MET A 293 9.90 -4.50 -15.39
C MET A 293 9.96 -6.02 -15.62
N ILE A 294 9.42 -6.83 -14.71
CA ILE A 294 9.44 -8.31 -14.78
C ILE A 294 8.27 -8.85 -15.59
N LEU A 295 7.06 -8.37 -15.32
CA LEU A 295 5.80 -8.91 -15.84
C LEU A 295 5.28 -8.17 -17.09
N GLY A 296 5.84 -6.98 -17.35
CA GLY A 296 5.38 -6.08 -18.41
C GLY A 296 4.24 -5.17 -17.95
N PRO A 297 3.68 -4.36 -18.87
CA PRO A 297 2.80 -3.24 -18.52
C PRO A 297 1.34 -3.61 -18.27
N SER A 298 0.92 -4.86 -18.44
CA SER A 298 -0.50 -5.24 -18.31
C SER A 298 -0.99 -5.18 -16.88
N ASN A 299 -1.97 -4.34 -16.61
CA ASN A 299 -2.57 -4.15 -15.30
C ASN A 299 -3.32 -5.39 -14.79
N ARG A 300 -3.86 -6.24 -15.69
CA ARG A 300 -4.49 -7.52 -15.30
C ARG A 300 -3.55 -8.43 -14.52
N VAL A 301 -2.26 -8.38 -14.80
CA VAL A 301 -1.23 -9.17 -14.09
C VAL A 301 -0.55 -8.32 -13.03
N LEU A 302 -0.31 -7.06 -13.31
CA LEU A 302 0.44 -6.15 -12.46
C LEU A 302 -0.29 -5.83 -11.14
N LEU A 303 -1.61 -5.58 -11.18
CA LEU A 303 -2.36 -5.21 -9.97
C LEU A 303 -2.34 -6.33 -8.91
N PRO A 304 -2.71 -7.60 -9.22
CA PRO A 304 -2.63 -8.66 -8.22
C PRO A 304 -1.20 -9.00 -7.81
N ALA A 305 -0.22 -8.90 -8.72
CA ALA A 305 1.18 -9.06 -8.35
C ALA A 305 1.66 -7.94 -7.40
N SER A 306 1.19 -6.70 -7.60
CA SER A 306 1.51 -5.56 -6.73
C SER A 306 0.87 -5.70 -5.35
N ALA A 307 -0.30 -6.31 -5.25
CA ALA A 307 -0.91 -6.67 -3.97
C ALA A 307 -0.02 -7.64 -3.19
N LEU A 308 0.42 -8.74 -3.81
CA LEU A 308 1.30 -9.72 -3.18
C LEU A 308 2.68 -9.13 -2.86
N GLY A 309 3.27 -8.39 -3.79
CA GLY A 309 4.58 -7.77 -3.59
C GLY A 309 4.57 -6.70 -2.49
N GLY A 310 3.50 -5.90 -2.43
CA GLY A 310 3.30 -4.92 -1.35
C GLY A 310 3.13 -5.60 0.01
N ALA A 311 2.31 -6.66 0.07
CA ALA A 311 2.14 -7.48 1.27
C ALA A 311 3.49 -8.07 1.74
N LEU A 312 4.27 -8.64 0.83
CA LEU A 312 5.59 -9.19 1.13
C LEU A 312 6.55 -8.13 1.66
N LEU A 313 6.62 -6.96 1.01
CA LEU A 313 7.54 -5.90 1.44
C LEU A 313 7.18 -5.35 2.81
N ILE A 314 5.89 -5.13 3.11
CA ILE A 314 5.46 -4.71 4.46
C ILE A 314 5.76 -5.79 5.50
N ALA A 315 5.49 -7.07 5.21
CA ALA A 315 5.78 -8.16 6.14
C ALA A 315 7.29 -8.28 6.44
N LEU A 316 8.16 -8.10 5.42
CA LEU A 316 9.62 -8.05 5.60
C LEU A 316 10.06 -6.83 6.40
N SER A 317 9.50 -5.66 6.11
CA SER A 317 9.82 -4.41 6.82
C SER A 317 9.40 -4.49 8.29
N ASP A 318 8.23 -5.06 8.58
CA ASP A 318 7.75 -5.26 9.96
C ASP A 318 8.62 -6.29 10.71
N LEU A 319 9.00 -7.38 10.06
CA LEU A 319 9.92 -8.36 10.64
C LEU A 319 11.26 -7.71 10.98
N GLY A 320 11.84 -6.94 10.04
CA GLY A 320 13.07 -6.19 10.28
C GLY A 320 12.93 -5.18 11.42
N ALA A 321 11.83 -4.41 11.44
CA ALA A 321 11.56 -3.40 12.46
C ALA A 321 11.54 -3.96 13.89
N ARG A 322 11.09 -5.21 14.06
CA ARG A 322 10.96 -5.88 15.36
C ARG A 322 12.19 -6.68 15.79
N THR A 323 13.08 -6.99 14.85
CA THR A 323 14.19 -7.92 15.12
C THR A 323 15.55 -7.23 15.15
N LEU A 324 15.71 -6.05 14.51
CA LEU A 324 16.99 -5.37 14.39
C LEU A 324 17.46 -4.71 15.69
N VAL A 325 16.53 -4.18 16.48
CA VAL A 325 16.87 -3.56 17.76
C VAL A 325 16.22 -4.33 18.89
N PRO A 326 17.00 -4.90 19.83
CA PRO A 326 16.43 -5.58 20.99
C PRO A 326 15.57 -4.63 21.83
N PHE A 327 14.41 -5.10 22.26
CA PHE A 327 13.45 -4.41 23.13
C PHE A 327 12.92 -3.05 22.58
N ALA A 328 13.05 -2.81 21.26
CA ALA A 328 12.46 -1.65 20.59
C ALA A 328 11.73 -2.07 19.31
N ASP A 329 10.54 -1.53 19.13
CA ASP A 329 9.79 -1.61 17.86
C ASP A 329 10.10 -0.36 17.04
N LEU A 330 10.94 -0.50 16.00
CA LEU A 330 11.22 0.61 15.11
C LEU A 330 10.02 0.88 14.20
N PRO A 331 9.72 2.16 13.88
CA PRO A 331 8.70 2.49 12.90
C PRO A 331 9.02 1.88 11.52
N ILE A 332 8.02 1.25 10.89
CA ILE A 332 8.19 0.57 9.59
C ILE A 332 8.56 1.55 8.49
N GLY A 333 8.07 2.80 8.58
CA GLY A 333 8.38 3.85 7.62
C GLY A 333 9.87 4.14 7.48
N ILE A 334 10.66 3.93 8.54
CA ILE A 334 12.13 4.04 8.48
C ILE A 334 12.70 3.00 7.49
N PHE A 335 12.27 1.73 7.60
CA PHE A 335 12.73 0.66 6.71
C PHE A 335 12.32 0.90 5.27
N THR A 336 11.06 1.25 5.07
CA THR A 336 10.55 1.50 3.71
C THR A 336 11.22 2.71 3.07
N ALA A 337 11.57 3.75 3.84
CA ALA A 337 12.30 4.91 3.35
C ALA A 337 13.78 4.59 3.06
N LEU A 338 14.45 3.81 3.92
CA LEU A 338 15.85 3.40 3.71
C LEU A 338 16.04 2.53 2.47
N VAL A 339 15.07 1.66 2.17
CA VAL A 339 15.08 0.84 0.95
C VAL A 339 14.55 1.64 -0.23
N GLY A 340 13.52 2.45 0.02
CA GLY A 340 12.77 3.19 -0.99
C GLY A 340 13.56 4.33 -1.61
N GLY A 341 14.18 5.16 -0.82
CA GLY A 341 14.93 6.33 -1.27
C GLY A 341 16.06 5.97 -2.27
N PRO A 342 17.01 5.09 -1.90
CA PRO A 342 18.06 4.66 -2.82
C PRO A 342 17.52 3.96 -4.08
N THR A 343 16.50 3.10 -3.92
CA THR A 343 15.87 2.42 -5.05
C THR A 343 15.26 3.43 -6.01
N PHE A 344 14.53 4.41 -5.50
CA PHE A 344 13.96 5.50 -6.30
C PHE A 344 15.03 6.29 -7.05
N PHE A 345 16.13 6.64 -6.40
CA PHE A 345 17.25 7.36 -7.01
C PHE A 345 17.85 6.57 -8.19
N VAL A 346 18.08 5.27 -8.02
CA VAL A 346 18.58 4.38 -9.09
C VAL A 346 17.61 4.31 -10.27
N LEU A 347 16.31 4.18 -9.97
CA LEU A 347 15.25 4.10 -10.98
C LEU A 347 15.14 5.42 -11.77
N LEU A 348 15.17 6.54 -11.07
CA LEU A 348 15.17 7.88 -11.69
C LEU A 348 16.36 8.06 -12.65
N ARG A 349 17.56 7.72 -12.20
CA ARG A 349 18.77 7.82 -13.01
C ARG A 349 18.70 6.97 -14.30
N ARG A 350 18.15 5.75 -14.20
CA ARG A 350 17.95 4.87 -15.36
C ARG A 350 16.92 5.43 -16.34
N SER A 351 15.82 6.02 -15.85
CA SER A 351 14.80 6.60 -16.72
C SER A 351 15.30 7.85 -17.45
N LEU A 352 16.12 8.68 -16.82
CA LEU A 352 16.74 9.85 -17.42
C LEU A 352 17.80 9.45 -18.47
N GLY A 353 18.58 8.39 -18.22
CA GLY A 353 19.59 7.90 -19.15
C GLY A 353 19.02 7.29 -20.44
N GLN A 354 17.79 6.77 -20.40
CA GLN A 354 17.11 6.24 -21.60
C GLN A 354 16.43 7.34 -22.44
N GLY A 355 16.14 8.51 -21.88
CA GLY A 355 15.56 9.65 -22.60
C GLY A 355 16.60 10.54 -23.31
N GLY A 356 17.87 10.44 -22.97
CA GLY A 356 18.96 11.26 -23.54
C GLY A 356 19.58 10.74 -24.84
N GLY A 357 19.10 9.62 -25.38
CA GLY A 357 19.62 9.01 -26.61
C GLY A 357 18.79 9.23 -27.89
N ALA A 358 17.77 10.11 -27.81
CA ALA A 358 16.89 10.41 -28.95
C ALA A 358 16.78 11.93 -29.20
N SER A 359 17.93 12.61 -29.28
CA SER A 359 18.03 13.99 -29.78
C SER A 359 18.96 14.03 -30.99
#